data_e013d1fe4f9c18c00c2992e1cb6964a5
#
_entry.id   e013d1fe4f9c18c00c2992e1cb6964a5
#
_cell.length_a   1.000
_cell.length_b   1.000
_cell.length_c   1.000
_cell.angle_alpha   90.00
_cell.angle_beta   90.00
_cell.angle_gamma   90.00
#
_symmetry.space_group_name_H-M   'P 1'
#
loop_
_entity.id
_entity.type
_entity.pdbx_description
1 polymer ?
#
loop_
_entity_poly.entity_id
_entity_poly.type
_entity_poly.pdbx_seq_one_letter_code
_entity_poly.pdbx_strand_id
1 'polypeptide(L)'
;LGHPPYEFNVWLPFTKVFDSNSMRLTSLNDSVKAYKMCDNSFEILAEKCQYDENFISYLRSKSSPLAMKFGEFIIFDPRCLHCTQYNTTDKTRISMDIRVMLENNFSKYSREYKTTGRKKMPFMPGHYFSRDAV
;
A
#
# COMPACT_ATOMS: atom_id res chain seq x y z
N LEU A 1 -2.07 -0.29 5.96
CA LEU A 1 -1.61 -1.19 7.02
C LEU A 1 -2.77 -2.09 7.47
N GLY A 2 -2.48 -3.36 7.77
CA GLY A 2 -3.47 -4.33 8.24
C GLY A 2 -4.30 -5.00 7.15
N HIS A 3 -3.80 -5.03 5.92
CA HIS A 3 -4.39 -5.79 4.83
C HIS A 3 -3.98 -7.26 4.87
N PRO A 4 -4.83 -8.18 4.37
CA PRO A 4 -4.48 -9.59 4.26
C PRO A 4 -3.21 -9.81 3.43
N PRO A 5 -2.38 -10.80 3.78
CA PRO A 5 -1.09 -11.02 3.11
C PRO A 5 -1.19 -11.61 1.70
N TYR A 6 -2.38 -12.01 1.27
CA TYR A 6 -2.62 -12.65 -0.02
C TYR A 6 -3.31 -11.73 -1.04
N GLU A 7 -3.43 -10.45 -0.71
CA GLU A 7 -3.88 -9.41 -1.64
C GLU A 7 -2.74 -8.99 -2.55
N PHE A 8 -3.11 -8.38 -3.67
CA PHE A 8 -2.23 -7.56 -4.47
C PHE A 8 -2.79 -6.15 -4.53
N ASN A 9 -1.94 -5.16 -4.34
CA ASN A 9 -2.29 -3.78 -4.63
C ASN A 9 -2.13 -3.54 -6.12
N VAL A 10 -3.15 -2.95 -6.74
CA VAL A 10 -3.12 -2.47 -8.13
C VAL A 10 -3.29 -0.97 -8.08
N TRP A 11 -2.29 -0.24 -8.51
CA TRP A 11 -2.33 1.21 -8.57
C TRP A 11 -2.32 1.69 -10.02
N LEU A 12 -3.32 2.49 -10.37
CA LEU A 12 -3.61 2.93 -11.72
C LEU A 12 -3.76 4.45 -11.75
N PRO A 13 -2.80 5.21 -12.31
CA PRO A 13 -2.95 6.63 -12.55
C PRO A 13 -3.80 6.91 -13.79
N PHE A 14 -4.75 7.83 -13.68
CA PHE A 14 -5.52 8.37 -14.80
C PHE A 14 -4.90 9.63 -15.40
N THR A 15 -3.83 10.12 -14.81
CA THR A 15 -3.01 11.23 -15.31
C THR A 15 -1.57 10.81 -15.33
N LYS A 16 -0.73 11.49 -16.13
CA LYS A 16 0.72 11.30 -16.08
C LYS A 16 1.24 11.59 -14.68
N VAL A 17 2.02 10.67 -14.12
CA VAL A 17 2.62 10.81 -12.80
C VAL A 17 4.15 10.78 -12.88
N PHE A 18 4.79 11.63 -12.11
CA PHE A 18 6.24 11.81 -12.06
C PHE A 18 6.60 12.61 -10.79
N ASP A 19 7.83 12.53 -10.35
CA ASP A 19 8.34 13.30 -9.21
C ASP A 19 7.37 13.37 -8.03
N SER A 20 7.08 14.58 -7.56
CA SER A 20 6.28 14.80 -6.34
C SER A 20 4.77 14.60 -6.52
N ASN A 21 4.24 14.59 -7.74
CA ASN A 21 2.83 14.27 -7.94
C ASN A 21 2.54 12.76 -7.89
N SER A 22 3.57 11.93 -7.80
CA SER A 22 3.44 10.48 -7.80
C SER A 22 3.38 9.86 -6.41
N MET A 23 3.03 8.59 -6.37
CA MET A 23 3.20 7.73 -5.20
C MET A 23 4.67 7.30 -5.10
N ARG A 24 5.22 7.27 -3.90
CA ARG A 24 6.50 6.62 -3.61
C ARG A 24 6.27 5.18 -3.20
N LEU A 25 7.12 4.31 -3.69
CA LEU A 25 7.07 2.87 -3.41
C LEU A 25 8.45 2.39 -2.96
N THR A 26 8.46 1.57 -1.93
CA THR A 26 9.64 0.90 -1.39
C THR A 26 9.68 -0.55 -1.89
N SER A 27 10.87 -1.12 -2.07
CA SER A 27 10.99 -2.54 -2.35
C SER A 27 10.42 -3.40 -1.20
N LEU A 28 10.01 -4.64 -1.49
CA LEU A 28 9.54 -5.56 -0.45
C LEU A 28 10.61 -5.81 0.61
N ASN A 29 11.87 -5.98 0.20
CA ASN A 29 12.98 -6.23 1.13
C ASN A 29 13.21 -5.05 2.07
N ASP A 30 13.18 -3.82 1.56
CA ASP A 30 13.38 -2.64 2.40
C ASP A 30 12.16 -2.37 3.28
N SER A 31 10.96 -2.69 2.80
CA SER A 31 9.73 -2.63 3.60
C SER A 31 9.78 -3.59 4.79
N VAL A 32 10.22 -4.84 4.56
CA VAL A 32 10.40 -5.83 5.63
C VAL A 32 11.47 -5.39 6.62
N LYS A 33 12.58 -4.80 6.16
CA LYS A 33 13.62 -4.25 7.06
C LYS A 33 13.05 -3.12 7.90
N ALA A 34 12.34 -2.18 7.30
CA ALA A 34 11.70 -1.08 8.02
C ALA A 34 10.71 -1.57 9.08
N TYR A 35 9.93 -2.60 8.76
CA TYR A 35 8.99 -3.20 9.69
C TYR A 35 9.70 -3.87 10.88
N LYS A 36 10.83 -4.57 10.63
CA LYS A 36 11.67 -5.12 11.70
C LYS A 36 12.27 -4.05 12.60
N MET A 37 12.64 -2.88 12.07
CA MET A 37 13.10 -1.72 12.87
C MET A 37 12.00 -1.13 13.78
N CYS A 38 10.78 -1.59 13.62
CA CYS A 38 9.60 -1.24 14.42
C CYS A 38 9.09 -2.43 15.23
N ASP A 39 9.96 -3.37 15.60
CA ASP A 39 9.65 -4.58 16.39
C ASP A 39 8.49 -5.39 15.83
N ASN A 40 8.32 -5.37 14.49
CA ASN A 40 7.19 -5.95 13.77
C ASN A 40 5.82 -5.46 14.28
N SER A 41 5.75 -4.23 14.80
CA SER A 41 4.53 -3.57 15.24
C SER A 41 4.05 -2.54 14.23
N PHE A 42 2.78 -2.64 13.84
CA PHE A 42 2.14 -1.64 12.97
C PHE A 42 1.92 -0.30 13.68
N GLU A 43 1.72 -0.32 14.98
CA GLU A 43 1.54 0.86 15.80
C GLU A 43 2.85 1.68 15.84
N ILE A 44 3.96 1.03 16.14
CA ILE A 44 5.30 1.65 16.16
C ILE A 44 5.67 2.15 14.76
N LEU A 45 5.41 1.35 13.72
CA LEU A 45 5.67 1.77 12.34
C LEU A 45 4.87 3.04 11.99
N ALA A 46 3.59 3.08 12.35
CA ALA A 46 2.74 4.23 12.06
C ALA A 46 3.20 5.48 12.84
N GLU A 47 3.60 5.34 14.09
CA GLU A 47 4.14 6.41 14.92
C GLU A 47 5.45 6.96 14.34
N LYS A 48 6.40 6.07 14.01
CA LYS A 48 7.67 6.48 13.40
C LYS A 48 7.48 7.14 12.02
N CYS A 49 6.56 6.65 11.20
CA CYS A 49 6.23 7.27 9.92
C CYS A 49 5.63 8.68 10.06
N GLN A 50 5.13 9.02 11.24
CA GLN A 50 4.50 10.32 11.50
C GLN A 50 5.42 11.30 12.23
N TYR A 51 6.28 10.82 13.12
CA TYR A 51 6.99 11.67 14.09
C TYR A 51 8.50 11.49 14.11
N ASP A 52 9.07 10.41 13.56
CA ASP A 52 10.50 10.15 13.56
C ASP A 52 11.13 10.59 12.24
N GLU A 53 11.73 11.79 12.23
CA GLU A 53 12.35 12.37 11.03
C GLU A 53 13.49 11.51 10.47
N ASN A 54 14.25 10.83 11.32
CA ASN A 54 15.32 9.93 10.89
C ASN A 54 14.75 8.70 10.17
N PHE A 55 13.68 8.14 10.71
CA PHE A 55 13.00 7.01 10.09
C PHE A 55 12.32 7.40 8.77
N ILE A 56 11.68 8.58 8.72
CA ILE A 56 11.10 9.14 7.49
C ILE A 56 12.18 9.34 6.42
N SER A 57 13.34 9.92 6.80
CA SER A 57 14.48 10.11 5.90
C SER A 57 15.02 8.78 5.39
N TYR A 58 15.14 7.78 6.27
CA TYR A 58 15.51 6.43 5.88
C TYR A 58 14.55 5.86 4.85
N LEU A 59 13.23 5.90 5.10
CA LEU A 59 12.22 5.41 4.14
C LEU A 59 12.27 6.17 2.80
N ARG A 60 12.50 7.49 2.84
CA ARG A 60 12.68 8.28 1.62
C ARG A 60 13.89 7.82 0.80
N SER A 61 14.99 7.48 1.45
CA SER A 61 16.19 6.97 0.77
C SER A 61 15.99 5.59 0.14
N LYS A 62 15.01 4.81 0.63
CA LYS A 62 14.69 3.45 0.16
C LYS A 62 13.47 3.39 -0.76
N SER A 63 12.84 4.50 -1.04
CA SER A 63 11.67 4.58 -1.91
C SER A 63 11.92 5.52 -3.08
N SER A 64 11.24 5.27 -4.19
CA SER A 64 11.29 6.13 -5.37
C SER A 64 9.89 6.53 -5.81
N PRO A 65 9.70 7.75 -6.33
CA PRO A 65 8.45 8.10 -6.98
C PRO A 65 8.30 7.27 -8.26
N LEU A 66 7.10 6.81 -8.53
CA LEU A 66 6.78 6.10 -9.77
C LEU A 66 6.65 7.11 -10.91
N ALA A 67 7.19 6.78 -12.09
CA ALA A 67 6.99 7.56 -13.30
C ALA A 67 6.14 6.72 -14.26
N MET A 68 4.90 7.16 -14.52
CA MET A 68 3.94 6.39 -15.30
C MET A 68 3.07 7.31 -16.16
N LYS A 69 2.60 6.77 -17.27
CA LYS A 69 1.68 7.43 -18.21
C LYS A 69 0.25 6.91 -18.00
N PHE A 70 -0.71 7.62 -18.57
CA PHE A 70 -2.08 7.12 -18.67
C PHE A 70 -2.10 5.74 -19.37
N GLY A 71 -2.84 4.80 -18.81
CA GLY A 71 -2.95 3.41 -19.31
C GLY A 71 -1.93 2.44 -18.74
N GLU A 72 -0.92 2.93 -18.05
CA GLU A 72 0.01 2.09 -17.28
C GLU A 72 -0.53 1.85 -15.87
N PHE A 73 -0.23 0.69 -15.30
CA PHE A 73 -0.55 0.36 -13.91
C PHE A 73 0.59 -0.46 -13.29
N ILE A 74 0.63 -0.49 -11.99
CA ILE A 74 1.59 -1.33 -11.26
C ILE A 74 0.83 -2.24 -10.30
N ILE A 75 1.30 -3.50 -10.23
CA ILE A 75 0.87 -4.48 -9.24
C ILE A 75 2.02 -4.68 -8.27
N PHE A 76 1.75 -4.59 -6.98
CA PHE A 76 2.77 -4.77 -5.96
C PHE A 76 2.24 -5.47 -4.71
N ASP A 77 3.17 -6.07 -3.97
CA ASP A 77 2.87 -6.77 -2.72
C ASP A 77 2.31 -5.80 -1.67
N PRO A 78 1.23 -6.14 -0.96
CA PRO A 78 0.61 -5.27 0.05
C PRO A 78 1.54 -4.91 1.21
N ARG A 79 2.63 -5.66 1.39
CA ARG A 79 3.66 -5.39 2.40
C ARG A 79 4.64 -4.30 1.97
N CYS A 80 4.66 -3.94 0.69
CA CYS A 80 5.49 -2.82 0.23
C CYS A 80 4.98 -1.51 0.83
N LEU A 81 5.85 -0.81 1.55
CA LEU A 81 5.55 0.50 2.07
C LEU A 81 5.42 1.50 0.93
N HIS A 82 4.35 2.26 0.96
CA HIS A 82 4.06 3.27 -0.04
C HIS A 82 3.37 4.46 0.58
N CYS A 83 3.56 5.62 0.00
CA CYS A 83 2.95 6.85 0.49
C CYS A 83 2.72 7.86 -0.62
N THR A 84 1.75 8.73 -0.38
CA THR A 84 1.62 9.99 -1.11
C THR A 84 2.59 10.99 -0.50
N GLN A 85 3.18 11.84 -1.33
CA GLN A 85 4.02 12.95 -0.92
C GLN A 85 3.35 14.30 -1.23
N TYR A 86 3.87 15.37 -0.65
CA TYR A 86 3.41 16.72 -0.98
C TYR A 86 3.72 17.01 -2.45
N ASN A 87 2.69 17.36 -3.22
CA ASN A 87 2.82 17.65 -4.65
C ASN A 87 3.31 19.08 -4.84
N THR A 88 4.53 19.23 -5.36
CA THR A 88 5.14 20.51 -5.70
C THR A 88 5.11 20.79 -7.21
N THR A 89 4.50 19.89 -8.01
CA THR A 89 4.30 20.12 -9.44
C THR A 89 3.06 20.95 -9.69
N ASP A 90 2.94 21.49 -10.89
CA ASP A 90 1.75 22.20 -11.38
C ASP A 90 0.65 21.24 -11.91
N LYS A 91 0.81 19.93 -11.74
CA LYS A 91 -0.07 18.90 -12.29
C LYS A 91 -0.83 18.15 -11.21
N THR A 92 -2.14 18.10 -11.36
CA THR A 92 -3.00 17.28 -10.52
C THR A 92 -2.85 15.81 -10.86
N ARG A 93 -2.78 14.96 -9.84
CA ARG A 93 -2.87 13.51 -9.97
C ARG A 93 -4.28 13.04 -9.70
N ILE A 94 -4.77 12.19 -10.60
CA ILE A 94 -5.95 11.36 -10.38
C ILE A 94 -5.48 9.91 -10.51
N SER A 95 -5.73 9.10 -9.51
CA SER A 95 -5.33 7.69 -9.49
C SER A 95 -6.32 6.84 -8.71
N MET A 96 -6.38 5.58 -9.05
CA MET A 96 -7.16 4.56 -8.35
C MET A 96 -6.20 3.58 -7.68
N ASP A 97 -6.52 3.20 -6.46
CA ASP A 97 -5.86 2.15 -5.69
C ASP A 97 -6.90 1.09 -5.39
N ILE A 98 -6.75 -0.08 -5.97
CA ILE A 98 -7.62 -1.24 -5.76
C ILE A 98 -6.81 -2.43 -5.27
N ARG A 99 -7.50 -3.33 -4.63
CA ARG A 99 -6.92 -4.57 -4.13
C ARG A 99 -7.63 -5.74 -4.75
N VAL A 100 -6.84 -6.72 -5.16
CA VAL A 100 -7.34 -7.95 -5.76
C VAL A 100 -6.79 -9.15 -5.00
N MET A 101 -7.58 -10.19 -4.93
CA MET A 101 -7.19 -11.46 -4.31
C MET A 101 -7.72 -12.61 -5.16
N LEU A 102 -6.92 -13.67 -5.27
CA LEU A 102 -7.39 -14.90 -5.91
C LEU A 102 -8.50 -15.53 -5.06
N GLU A 103 -9.55 -16.03 -5.71
CA GLU A 103 -10.73 -16.61 -5.05
C GLU A 103 -10.37 -17.75 -4.09
N ASN A 104 -9.43 -18.62 -4.48
CA ASN A 104 -8.96 -19.70 -3.63
C ASN A 104 -8.31 -19.18 -2.34
N ASN A 105 -7.55 -18.09 -2.43
CA ASN A 105 -6.94 -17.45 -1.27
C ASN A 105 -8.00 -16.78 -0.40
N PHE A 106 -8.99 -16.13 -1.03
CA PHE A 106 -10.12 -15.54 -0.31
C PHE A 106 -10.90 -16.59 0.49
N SER A 107 -11.25 -17.70 -0.14
CA SER A 107 -12.01 -18.80 0.49
C SER A 107 -11.27 -19.44 1.66
N LYS A 108 -9.96 -19.57 1.57
CA LYS A 108 -9.11 -20.05 2.65
C LYS A 108 -9.01 -19.02 3.78
N TYR A 109 -8.68 -17.79 3.44
CA TYR A 109 -8.38 -16.73 4.40
C TYR A 109 -9.63 -16.26 5.16
N SER A 110 -10.78 -16.20 4.51
CA SER A 110 -12.04 -15.79 5.15
C SER A 110 -12.49 -16.72 6.28
N ARG A 111 -12.00 -17.97 6.30
CA ARG A 111 -12.26 -18.92 7.40
C ARG A 111 -11.31 -18.74 8.58
N GLU A 112 -10.11 -18.23 8.33
CA GLU A 112 -9.04 -18.15 9.33
C GLU A 112 -8.86 -16.72 9.88
N TYR A 113 -9.49 -15.74 9.25
CA TYR A 113 -9.25 -14.33 9.53
C TYR A 113 -9.79 -13.91 10.90
N LYS A 114 -8.87 -13.56 11.76
CA LYS A 114 -9.16 -12.78 12.96
C LYS A 114 -8.85 -11.32 12.67
N THR A 115 -9.80 -10.42 12.96
CA THR A 115 -9.61 -8.98 12.77
C THR A 115 -8.41 -8.49 13.57
N THR A 116 -7.25 -8.42 12.92
CA THR A 116 -6.02 -7.86 13.48
C THR A 116 -5.66 -6.57 12.73
N GLY A 117 -5.18 -5.56 13.43
CA GLY A 117 -4.75 -4.30 12.87
C GLY A 117 -5.79 -3.18 12.91
N ARG A 118 -5.44 -2.02 12.33
CA ARG A 118 -6.25 -0.78 12.39
C ARG A 118 -7.61 -0.89 11.70
N LYS A 119 -7.74 -1.74 10.70
CA LYS A 119 -9.00 -1.93 9.99
C LYS A 119 -9.77 -3.10 10.61
N LYS A 120 -10.64 -2.77 11.53
CA LYS A 120 -11.56 -3.73 12.19
C LYS A 120 -12.76 -4.12 11.30
N MET A 121 -12.60 -4.08 9.97
CA MET A 121 -13.67 -4.48 9.07
C MET A 121 -13.66 -5.99 8.86
N PRO A 122 -14.82 -6.64 8.88
CA PRO A 122 -14.92 -8.05 8.54
C PRO A 122 -14.41 -8.31 7.12
N PHE A 123 -13.58 -9.32 6.98
CA PHE A 123 -13.07 -9.77 5.69
C PHE A 123 -14.13 -10.65 5.01
N MET A 124 -15.16 -10.03 4.45
CA MET A 124 -16.29 -10.73 3.84
C MET A 124 -16.85 -9.95 2.65
N PRO A 125 -17.47 -10.63 1.68
CA PRO A 125 -18.15 -10.00 0.56
C PRO A 125 -19.16 -8.95 1.02
N GLY A 126 -19.22 -7.84 0.30
CA GLY A 126 -20.10 -6.71 0.60
C GLY A 126 -19.57 -5.73 1.64
N HIS A 127 -18.56 -6.08 2.41
CA HIS A 127 -17.92 -5.17 3.37
C HIS A 127 -16.51 -4.75 2.93
N TYR A 128 -15.68 -5.69 2.56
CA TYR A 128 -14.30 -5.43 2.15
C TYR A 128 -14.02 -5.80 0.69
N PHE A 129 -14.68 -6.85 0.19
CA PHE A 129 -14.57 -7.30 -1.19
C PHE A 129 -15.94 -7.36 -1.84
N SER A 130 -16.01 -7.03 -3.13
CA SER A 130 -17.12 -7.41 -3.99
C SER A 130 -16.77 -8.68 -4.76
N ARG A 131 -17.69 -9.64 -4.82
CA ARG A 131 -17.59 -10.81 -5.69
C ARG A 131 -17.97 -10.47 -7.14
N ASP A 132 -18.73 -9.40 -7.33
CA ASP A 132 -19.36 -9.05 -8.58
C ASP A 132 -18.50 -8.12 -9.43
N ALA A 133 -17.23 -7.97 -9.07
CA ALA A 133 -16.24 -7.18 -9.81
C ALA A 133 -15.53 -8.01 -10.89
N VAL A 134 -16.27 -8.90 -11.57
CA VAL A 134 -15.78 -9.64 -12.76
C VAL A 134 -16.61 -9.23 -13.95
#